data_076c77c6d09fdd86b830ae9c18f8642a
#
_entry.id   076c77c6d09fdd86b830ae9c18f8642a
#
_cell.length_a   1.000
_cell.length_b   1.000
_cell.length_c   1.000
_cell.angle_alpha   90.00
_cell.angle_beta   90.00
_cell.angle_gamma   90.00
#
_symmetry.space_group_name_H-M   'P 1'
#
loop_
_entity.id
_entity.type
_entity.pdbx_description
1 polymer ?
#
loop_
_entity_poly.entity_id
_entity_poly.type
_entity_poly.pdbx_seq_one_letter_code
_entity_poly.pdbx_strand_id
1 'polypeptide(L)'
;LNAGGGRAIKYGVTAGYVLGAEVVTPTGEVLQLGGRRLKDVTGYNLLQLLVGSEGTLGLFTRITLRVIPRPSRRAVALVGFATAGDAARCVSALRAAPDVHPSSIEFMDGPTARETNSAMPRASRSMLPEGSDAFLLIEVDGDDGIDAELARALALAEANAGAVIHAGSGEQEMDQAWKLRKQIPWYVKRAAGRYHSLEDVVVPPAAVTRLVDFVAELRKRYDLPIAMFGHAGDGNFHVTPMKPESARAESWPTQIDALLRELYREVIGVGGTISGEHGIGRKRVKYLADFVEPEQLSTMRAIKNALDPNGVLNPGVVLEARTEPGRNH
;
A
#
# COMPACT_ATOMS: atom_id res chain seq x y z
N LEU A 1 -10.22 -7.24 -2.40
CA LEU A 1 -9.74 -5.87 -2.19
C LEU A 1 -9.18 -5.21 -3.46
N ASN A 2 -8.71 -5.86 -4.44
CA ASN A 2 -7.95 -5.33 -5.57
C ASN A 2 -6.54 -4.84 -5.19
N ALA A 3 -5.90 -5.48 -4.24
CA ALA A 3 -4.55 -5.16 -3.82
C ALA A 3 -3.50 -5.53 -4.89
N GLY A 4 -2.35 -4.85 -4.87
CA GLY A 4 -1.23 -5.09 -5.78
C GLY A 4 0.05 -5.51 -5.05
N GLY A 5 0.30 -4.96 -3.86
CA GLY A 5 1.56 -5.14 -3.12
C GLY A 5 2.77 -4.57 -3.85
N GLY A 6 3.97 -4.85 -3.36
CA GLY A 6 5.22 -4.21 -3.80
C GLY A 6 5.60 -4.36 -5.27
N ARG A 7 4.91 -5.21 -6.03
CA ARG A 7 5.15 -5.41 -7.47
C ARG A 7 4.12 -4.75 -8.38
N ALA A 8 3.20 -3.98 -7.83
CA ALA A 8 2.17 -3.30 -8.62
C ALA A 8 2.75 -2.31 -9.63
N ILE A 9 3.91 -1.73 -9.36
CA ILE A 9 4.60 -0.82 -10.28
C ILE A 9 4.86 -1.47 -11.66
N LYS A 10 5.18 -2.76 -11.72
CA LYS A 10 5.44 -3.50 -12.98
C LYS A 10 4.24 -4.31 -13.44
N TYR A 11 3.58 -4.97 -12.51
CA TYR A 11 2.57 -5.98 -12.85
C TYR A 11 1.14 -5.49 -12.66
N GLY A 12 0.91 -4.33 -12.07
CA GLY A 12 -0.42 -3.82 -11.79
C GLY A 12 -1.09 -4.51 -10.60
N VAL A 13 -2.39 -4.29 -10.48
CA VAL A 13 -3.21 -4.76 -9.36
C VAL A 13 -4.04 -5.99 -9.73
N THR A 14 -4.64 -6.66 -8.74
CA THR A 14 -5.41 -7.91 -8.87
C THR A 14 -6.48 -7.86 -9.96
N ALA A 15 -7.21 -6.74 -10.11
CA ALA A 15 -8.27 -6.59 -11.11
C ALA A 15 -7.80 -6.89 -12.54
N GLY A 16 -6.55 -6.54 -12.89
CA GLY A 16 -5.96 -6.81 -14.20
C GLY A 16 -5.75 -8.30 -14.50
N TYR A 17 -5.86 -9.16 -13.49
CA TYR A 17 -5.64 -10.60 -13.60
C TYR A 17 -6.94 -11.41 -13.48
N VAL A 18 -8.02 -10.82 -12.99
CA VAL A 18 -9.31 -11.52 -12.86
C VAL A 18 -10.02 -11.55 -14.21
N LEU A 19 -10.09 -12.74 -14.81
CA LEU A 19 -10.77 -12.98 -16.10
C LEU A 19 -12.24 -13.36 -15.91
N GLY A 20 -12.60 -13.94 -14.77
CA GLY A 20 -13.97 -14.35 -14.49
C GLY A 20 -14.17 -14.75 -13.05
N ALA A 21 -15.41 -14.81 -12.64
CA ALA A 21 -15.80 -15.25 -11.30
C ALA A 21 -17.20 -15.88 -11.29
N GLU A 22 -17.40 -16.78 -10.34
CA GLU A 22 -18.71 -17.19 -9.85
C GLU A 22 -18.98 -16.40 -8.58
N VAL A 23 -20.14 -15.74 -8.54
CA VAL A 23 -20.52 -14.84 -7.44
C VAL A 23 -21.94 -15.15 -7.01
N VAL A 24 -22.14 -15.33 -5.70
CA VAL A 24 -23.48 -15.46 -5.09
C VAL A 24 -23.97 -14.07 -4.70
N THR A 25 -25.15 -13.71 -5.17
CA THR A 25 -25.84 -12.46 -4.85
C THR A 25 -26.44 -12.51 -3.44
N PRO A 26 -26.82 -11.37 -2.84
CA PRO A 26 -27.54 -11.35 -1.56
C PRO A 26 -28.88 -12.08 -1.59
N THR A 27 -29.47 -12.26 -2.78
CA THR A 27 -30.74 -13.00 -2.99
C THR A 27 -30.54 -14.50 -3.18
N GLY A 28 -29.28 -14.98 -3.21
CA GLY A 28 -28.92 -16.39 -3.36
C GLY A 28 -28.75 -16.84 -4.82
N GLU A 29 -28.88 -15.95 -5.79
CA GLU A 29 -28.63 -16.26 -7.21
C GLU A 29 -27.14 -16.41 -7.46
N VAL A 30 -26.79 -17.31 -8.38
CA VAL A 30 -25.40 -17.56 -8.78
C VAL A 30 -25.12 -16.90 -10.13
N LEU A 31 -24.24 -15.91 -10.15
CA LEU A 31 -23.79 -15.24 -11.37
C LEU A 31 -22.49 -15.85 -11.87
N GLN A 32 -22.44 -16.13 -13.18
CA GLN A 32 -21.21 -16.50 -13.89
C GLN A 32 -20.72 -15.28 -14.68
N LEU A 33 -19.67 -14.63 -14.22
CA LEU A 33 -19.15 -13.40 -14.80
C LEU A 33 -17.82 -13.64 -15.49
N GLY A 34 -17.65 -13.06 -16.69
CA GLY A 34 -16.41 -13.20 -17.46
C GLY A 34 -16.16 -14.65 -17.92
N GLY A 35 -14.90 -15.13 -17.83
CA GLY A 35 -14.50 -16.47 -18.23
C GLY A 35 -13.09 -16.53 -18.82
N ARG A 36 -12.75 -17.58 -19.58
CA ARG A 36 -11.39 -17.79 -20.14
C ARG A 36 -11.10 -16.98 -21.41
N ARG A 37 -11.84 -15.90 -21.66
CA ARG A 37 -11.67 -15.01 -22.81
C ARG A 37 -11.04 -13.69 -22.38
N LEU A 38 -10.22 -13.10 -23.24
CA LEU A 38 -9.55 -11.83 -22.96
C LEU A 38 -10.41 -10.59 -23.29
N LYS A 39 -11.44 -10.77 -24.12
CA LYS A 39 -12.33 -9.68 -24.55
C LYS A 39 -13.77 -10.04 -24.22
N ASP A 40 -14.47 -9.13 -23.56
CA ASP A 40 -15.90 -9.21 -23.33
C ASP A 40 -16.46 -7.80 -23.16
N VAL A 41 -17.34 -7.41 -24.05
CA VAL A 41 -18.05 -6.12 -24.04
C VAL A 41 -19.57 -6.32 -24.10
N THR A 42 -20.06 -7.49 -23.64
CA THR A 42 -21.46 -7.86 -23.62
C THR A 42 -22.15 -7.25 -22.41
N GLY A 43 -22.51 -5.99 -22.48
CA GLY A 43 -23.17 -5.25 -21.40
C GLY A 43 -22.21 -4.59 -20.41
N TYR A 44 -22.71 -4.27 -19.22
CA TYR A 44 -21.91 -3.64 -18.16
C TYR A 44 -20.87 -4.61 -17.60
N ASN A 45 -19.69 -4.09 -17.24
CA ASN A 45 -18.61 -4.89 -16.67
C ASN A 45 -18.85 -5.15 -15.15
N LEU A 46 -19.78 -6.07 -14.87
CA LEU A 46 -20.12 -6.44 -13.49
C LEU A 46 -18.95 -7.08 -12.76
N LEU A 47 -18.06 -7.79 -13.46
CA LEU A 47 -16.89 -8.42 -12.87
C LEU A 47 -16.00 -7.36 -12.22
N GLN A 48 -15.69 -6.28 -12.94
CA GLN A 48 -14.83 -5.20 -12.43
C GLN A 48 -15.54 -4.36 -11.37
N LEU A 49 -16.86 -4.24 -11.39
CA LEU A 49 -17.61 -3.59 -10.32
C LEU A 49 -17.52 -4.38 -9.00
N LEU A 50 -17.49 -5.71 -9.09
CA LEU A 50 -17.44 -6.58 -7.90
C LEU A 50 -16.02 -6.78 -7.35
N VAL A 51 -14.99 -6.75 -8.22
CA VAL A 51 -13.59 -6.80 -7.78
C VAL A 51 -13.24 -5.52 -7.00
N GLY A 52 -12.82 -5.67 -5.77
CA GLY A 52 -12.57 -4.54 -4.87
C GLY A 52 -13.74 -4.15 -3.97
N SER A 53 -14.92 -4.78 -4.14
CA SER A 53 -16.13 -4.45 -3.37
C SER A 53 -16.11 -4.85 -1.89
N GLU A 54 -15.02 -5.41 -1.39
CA GLU A 54 -14.84 -5.82 0.02
C GLU A 54 -15.97 -6.75 0.54
N GLY A 55 -16.55 -7.56 -0.36
CA GLY A 55 -17.66 -8.46 -0.03
C GLY A 55 -18.99 -7.76 0.28
N THR A 56 -19.15 -6.50 -0.13
CA THR A 56 -20.37 -5.73 0.10
C THR A 56 -21.41 -5.87 -1.02
N LEU A 57 -21.00 -6.33 -2.21
CA LEU A 57 -21.86 -6.43 -3.39
C LEU A 57 -22.12 -7.87 -3.86
N GLY A 58 -21.35 -8.83 -3.40
CA GLY A 58 -21.48 -10.24 -3.74
C GLY A 58 -20.43 -11.09 -3.03
N LEU A 59 -20.66 -12.41 -2.97
CA LEU A 59 -19.78 -13.39 -2.37
C LEU A 59 -19.09 -14.22 -3.47
N PHE A 60 -17.79 -14.07 -3.64
CA PHE A 60 -17.01 -14.83 -4.60
C PHE A 60 -16.81 -16.27 -4.13
N THR A 61 -17.22 -17.24 -4.94
CA THR A 61 -17.09 -18.67 -4.67
C THR A 61 -16.04 -19.33 -5.58
N ARG A 62 -15.81 -18.74 -6.77
CA ARG A 62 -14.77 -19.18 -7.71
C ARG A 62 -14.19 -18.00 -8.46
N ILE A 63 -12.88 -18.01 -8.73
CA ILE A 63 -12.20 -16.97 -9.49
C ILE A 63 -11.34 -17.62 -10.58
N THR A 64 -11.45 -17.11 -11.80
CA THR A 64 -10.58 -17.45 -12.93
C THR A 64 -9.54 -16.36 -13.09
N LEU A 65 -8.26 -16.72 -12.95
CA LEU A 65 -7.13 -15.79 -13.06
C LEU A 65 -6.36 -16.01 -14.36
N ARG A 66 -5.91 -14.89 -14.95
CA ARG A 66 -4.81 -14.91 -15.91
C ARG A 66 -3.52 -15.16 -15.14
N VAL A 67 -2.67 -16.03 -15.66
CA VAL A 67 -1.29 -16.20 -15.18
C VAL A 67 -0.31 -15.65 -16.19
N ILE A 68 0.88 -15.30 -15.73
CA ILE A 68 1.99 -14.83 -16.56
C ILE A 68 3.19 -15.78 -16.36
N PRO A 69 4.11 -15.89 -17.33
CA PRO A 69 5.38 -16.58 -17.12
C PRO A 69 6.11 -16.02 -15.92
N ARG A 70 6.70 -16.90 -15.13
CA ARG A 70 7.57 -16.46 -14.03
C ARG A 70 8.89 -15.96 -14.61
N PRO A 71 9.34 -14.72 -14.27
CA PRO A 71 10.66 -14.26 -14.65
C PRO A 71 11.75 -15.23 -14.19
N SER A 72 12.69 -15.55 -15.08
CA SER A 72 13.74 -16.54 -14.79
C SER A 72 14.82 -16.00 -13.87
N ARG A 73 15.02 -14.67 -13.87
CA ARG A 73 16.06 -13.99 -13.10
C ARG A 73 15.49 -12.81 -12.32
N ARG A 74 16.11 -12.52 -11.19
CA ARG A 74 15.82 -11.37 -10.35
C ARG A 74 17.11 -10.82 -9.79
N ALA A 75 17.19 -9.48 -9.66
CA ALA A 75 18.28 -8.81 -9.02
C ALA A 75 17.75 -7.68 -8.12
N VAL A 76 18.47 -7.36 -7.07
CA VAL A 76 18.01 -6.45 -6.02
C VAL A 76 19.16 -5.58 -5.54
N ALA A 77 18.83 -4.38 -5.09
CA ALA A 77 19.74 -3.53 -4.33
C ALA A 77 19.02 -2.93 -3.11
N LEU A 78 19.77 -2.76 -2.03
CA LEU A 78 19.42 -1.93 -0.88
C LEU A 78 20.32 -0.70 -0.90
N VAL A 79 19.71 0.48 -0.92
CA VAL A 79 20.39 1.77 -1.05
C VAL A 79 19.98 2.67 0.12
N GLY A 80 20.95 3.30 0.78
CA GLY A 80 20.72 4.28 1.84
C GLY A 80 20.85 5.70 1.31
N PHE A 81 20.07 6.63 1.87
CA PHE A 81 20.06 8.05 1.53
C PHE A 81 20.16 8.90 2.80
N ALA A 82 20.93 9.98 2.72
CA ALA A 82 21.06 10.92 3.83
C ALA A 82 19.73 11.62 4.17
N THR A 83 18.88 11.85 3.16
CA THR A 83 17.55 12.43 3.37
C THR A 83 16.46 11.62 2.67
N ALA A 84 15.27 11.65 3.22
CA ALA A 84 14.11 11.04 2.58
C ALA A 84 13.74 11.73 1.25
N GLY A 85 14.06 13.03 1.12
CA GLY A 85 13.90 13.77 -0.14
C GLY A 85 14.80 13.24 -1.26
N ASP A 86 16.04 12.85 -0.96
CA ASP A 86 16.95 12.22 -1.94
C ASP A 86 16.39 10.88 -2.42
N ALA A 87 15.91 10.05 -1.49
CA ALA A 87 15.25 8.80 -1.81
C ALA A 87 14.02 9.00 -2.72
N ALA A 88 13.18 10.00 -2.43
CA ALA A 88 12.00 10.30 -3.24
C ALA A 88 12.37 10.80 -4.65
N ARG A 89 13.44 11.62 -4.79
CA ARG A 89 13.97 12.00 -6.10
C ARG A 89 14.50 10.80 -6.89
N CYS A 90 15.18 9.88 -6.21
CA CYS A 90 15.65 8.63 -6.82
C CYS A 90 14.47 7.80 -7.35
N VAL A 91 13.37 7.65 -6.58
CA VAL A 91 12.14 6.98 -7.05
C VAL A 91 11.62 7.63 -8.33
N SER A 92 11.55 8.96 -8.37
CA SER A 92 11.09 9.70 -9.55
C SER A 92 12.01 9.48 -10.75
N ALA A 93 13.35 9.47 -10.55
CA ALA A 93 14.33 9.22 -11.59
C ALA A 93 14.22 7.79 -12.15
N LEU A 94 14.10 6.78 -11.27
CA LEU A 94 13.91 5.38 -11.67
C LEU A 94 12.63 5.18 -12.50
N ARG A 95 11.55 5.84 -12.13
CA ARG A 95 10.28 5.77 -12.87
C ARG A 95 10.32 6.47 -14.23
N ALA A 96 11.11 7.52 -14.36
CA ALA A 96 11.24 8.28 -15.60
C ALA A 96 12.22 7.65 -16.60
N ALA A 97 13.07 6.74 -16.14
CA ALA A 97 14.09 6.11 -16.99
C ALA A 97 13.47 5.09 -17.95
N PRO A 98 13.62 5.23 -19.28
CA PRO A 98 12.94 4.37 -20.24
C PRO A 98 13.55 2.95 -20.34
N ASP A 99 14.71 2.76 -19.74
CA ASP A 99 15.52 1.52 -19.79
C ASP A 99 15.68 0.86 -18.41
N VAL A 100 14.87 1.30 -17.43
CA VAL A 100 14.79 0.72 -16.08
C VAL A 100 13.34 0.45 -15.76
N HIS A 101 12.98 -0.82 -15.55
CA HIS A 101 11.59 -1.29 -15.31
C HIS A 101 11.52 -2.07 -14.00
N PRO A 102 11.65 -1.41 -12.84
CA PRO A 102 11.71 -2.09 -11.56
C PRO A 102 10.45 -2.91 -11.32
N SER A 103 10.63 -4.13 -10.84
CA SER A 103 9.50 -4.93 -10.36
C SER A 103 9.04 -4.49 -8.96
N SER A 104 9.93 -3.85 -8.19
CA SER A 104 9.60 -3.26 -6.90
C SER A 104 10.53 -2.09 -6.57
N ILE A 105 9.98 -1.03 -5.95
CA ILE A 105 10.75 0.02 -5.28
C ILE A 105 10.10 0.22 -3.91
N GLU A 106 10.74 -0.31 -2.87
CA GLU A 106 10.25 -0.22 -1.50
C GLU A 106 10.97 0.88 -0.74
N PHE A 107 10.21 1.68 -0.04
CA PHE A 107 10.73 2.74 0.83
C PHE A 107 10.67 2.31 2.30
N MET A 108 11.68 2.70 3.07
CA MET A 108 11.73 2.56 4.52
C MET A 108 12.33 3.84 5.11
N ASP A 109 11.65 4.49 6.03
CA ASP A 109 12.26 5.62 6.75
C ASP A 109 13.36 5.16 7.70
N GLY A 110 14.33 6.04 7.96
CA GLY A 110 15.52 5.72 8.74
C GLY A 110 15.22 5.26 10.16
N PRO A 111 14.38 5.95 10.94
CA PRO A 111 14.00 5.50 12.28
C PRO A 111 13.40 4.10 12.28
N THR A 112 12.38 3.85 11.44
CA THR A 112 11.71 2.54 11.34
C THR A 112 12.68 1.43 10.93
N ALA A 113 13.55 1.70 9.95
CA ALA A 113 14.55 0.73 9.49
C ALA A 113 15.56 0.39 10.58
N ARG A 114 16.11 1.39 11.29
CA ARG A 114 17.10 1.19 12.35
C ARG A 114 16.50 0.45 13.55
N GLU A 115 15.31 0.83 14.01
CA GLU A 115 14.64 0.18 15.13
C GLU A 115 14.28 -1.28 14.79
N THR A 116 13.74 -1.51 13.61
CA THR A 116 13.47 -2.88 13.13
C THR A 116 14.74 -3.70 13.08
N ASN A 117 15.82 -3.17 12.48
CA ASN A 117 17.10 -3.84 12.36
C ASN A 117 17.68 -4.19 13.73
N SER A 118 17.59 -3.26 14.69
CA SER A 118 18.06 -3.48 16.07
C SER A 118 17.28 -4.56 16.80
N ALA A 119 16.01 -4.72 16.51
CA ALA A 119 15.15 -5.76 17.08
C ALA A 119 15.36 -7.15 16.45
N MET A 120 16.07 -7.24 15.32
CA MET A 120 16.39 -8.50 14.67
C MET A 120 17.54 -9.24 15.37
N PRO A 121 17.63 -10.60 15.25
CA PRO A 121 18.79 -11.35 15.70
C PRO A 121 20.09 -10.81 15.07
N ARG A 122 21.15 -10.69 15.84
CA ARG A 122 22.41 -10.06 15.40
C ARG A 122 22.95 -10.61 14.08
N ALA A 123 22.90 -11.93 13.89
CA ALA A 123 23.32 -12.60 12.64
C ALA A 123 22.44 -12.27 11.41
N SER A 124 21.32 -11.61 11.63
CA SER A 124 20.33 -11.29 10.59
C SER A 124 20.26 -9.80 10.27
N ARG A 125 21.03 -8.97 10.96
CA ARG A 125 21.00 -7.51 10.79
C ARG A 125 21.68 -7.09 9.50
N SER A 126 21.10 -6.10 8.84
CA SER A 126 21.76 -5.38 7.74
C SER A 126 22.74 -4.36 8.30
N MET A 127 23.83 -4.12 7.57
CA MET A 127 24.76 -3.03 7.90
C MET A 127 24.20 -1.72 7.35
N LEU A 128 23.42 -1.02 8.18
CA LEU A 128 22.84 0.27 7.81
C LEU A 128 23.85 1.39 8.10
N PRO A 129 24.19 2.25 7.09
CA PRO A 129 25.09 3.37 7.29
C PRO A 129 24.55 4.36 8.34
N GLU A 130 25.42 4.88 9.18
CA GLU A 130 25.10 5.99 10.07
C GLU A 130 24.77 7.24 9.22
N GLY A 131 23.75 7.99 9.65
CA GLY A 131 23.35 9.21 8.94
C GLY A 131 22.40 8.97 7.75
N SER A 132 22.04 7.72 7.43
CA SER A 132 20.98 7.48 6.44
C SER A 132 19.60 7.69 7.06
N ASP A 133 18.79 8.56 6.46
CA ASP A 133 17.45 8.91 6.95
C ASP A 133 16.34 8.22 6.16
N ALA A 134 16.69 7.58 5.05
CA ALA A 134 15.80 6.74 4.25
C ALA A 134 16.55 5.61 3.53
N PHE A 135 15.83 4.55 3.20
CA PHE A 135 16.33 3.41 2.44
C PHE A 135 15.37 3.04 1.32
N LEU A 136 15.93 2.70 0.16
CA LEU A 136 15.19 2.09 -0.93
C LEU A 136 15.69 0.66 -1.16
N LEU A 137 14.74 -0.27 -1.31
CA LEU A 137 14.99 -1.57 -1.89
C LEU A 137 14.47 -1.52 -3.32
N ILE A 138 15.35 -1.75 -4.29
CA ILE A 138 15.05 -1.71 -5.71
C ILE A 138 15.21 -3.12 -6.24
N GLU A 139 14.16 -3.69 -6.82
CA GLU A 139 14.19 -5.01 -7.45
C GLU A 139 13.87 -4.88 -8.94
N VAL A 140 14.64 -5.58 -9.76
CA VAL A 140 14.39 -5.77 -11.19
C VAL A 140 14.23 -7.26 -11.48
N ASP A 141 13.38 -7.63 -12.42
CA ASP A 141 13.16 -9.01 -12.82
C ASP A 141 12.86 -9.14 -14.33
N GLY A 142 13.22 -10.27 -14.89
CA GLY A 142 13.05 -10.58 -16.32
C GLY A 142 13.81 -11.83 -16.72
N ASP A 143 14.06 -12.00 -18.02
CA ASP A 143 14.81 -13.14 -18.54
C ASP A 143 16.26 -12.76 -18.85
N ASP A 144 16.49 -11.70 -19.62
CA ASP A 144 17.81 -11.23 -20.02
C ASP A 144 18.08 -9.79 -19.57
N GLY A 145 19.36 -9.40 -19.51
CA GLY A 145 19.76 -8.00 -19.28
C GLY A 145 19.60 -7.48 -17.84
N ILE A 146 19.18 -8.30 -16.91
CA ILE A 146 18.84 -7.90 -15.52
C ILE A 146 20.01 -7.27 -14.78
N ASP A 147 21.23 -7.80 -14.96
CA ASP A 147 22.41 -7.23 -14.28
C ASP A 147 22.75 -5.83 -14.83
N ALA A 148 22.59 -5.61 -16.14
CA ALA A 148 22.76 -4.31 -16.77
C ALA A 148 21.65 -3.33 -16.37
N GLU A 149 20.42 -3.79 -16.22
CA GLU A 149 19.30 -2.98 -15.75
C GLU A 149 19.49 -2.57 -14.28
N LEU A 150 19.90 -3.50 -13.41
CA LEU A 150 20.27 -3.17 -12.03
C LEU A 150 21.42 -2.16 -11.98
N ALA A 151 22.47 -2.32 -12.80
CA ALA A 151 23.57 -1.37 -12.84
C ALA A 151 23.09 0.05 -13.22
N ARG A 152 22.17 0.18 -14.18
CA ARG A 152 21.56 1.48 -14.53
C ARG A 152 20.73 2.05 -13.39
N ALA A 153 19.93 1.21 -12.71
CA ALA A 153 19.18 1.62 -11.53
C ALA A 153 20.09 2.13 -10.41
N LEU A 154 21.22 1.46 -10.18
CA LEU A 154 22.22 1.88 -9.20
C LEU A 154 22.89 3.21 -9.58
N ALA A 155 23.25 3.40 -10.86
CA ALA A 155 23.79 4.68 -11.33
C ALA A 155 22.81 5.84 -11.11
N LEU A 156 21.50 5.61 -11.29
CA LEU A 156 20.45 6.60 -10.97
C LEU A 156 20.37 6.86 -9.46
N ALA A 157 20.51 5.82 -8.64
CA ALA A 157 20.51 5.97 -7.19
C ALA A 157 21.72 6.79 -6.72
N GLU A 158 22.92 6.50 -7.20
CA GLU A 158 24.16 7.25 -6.91
C GLU A 158 24.06 8.71 -7.37
N ALA A 159 23.50 8.96 -8.56
CA ALA A 159 23.26 10.31 -9.07
C ALA A 159 22.28 11.12 -8.19
N ASN A 160 21.48 10.46 -7.37
CA ASN A 160 20.58 11.04 -6.38
C ASN A 160 21.12 10.90 -4.94
N ALA A 161 22.41 10.85 -4.76
CA ALA A 161 23.11 10.77 -3.48
C ALA A 161 22.84 9.46 -2.69
N GLY A 162 22.47 8.38 -3.38
CA GLY A 162 22.30 7.06 -2.79
C GLY A 162 23.62 6.35 -2.55
N ALA A 163 23.76 5.72 -1.40
CA ALA A 163 24.88 4.83 -1.07
C ALA A 163 24.44 3.37 -1.13
N VAL A 164 25.03 2.59 -2.01
CA VAL A 164 24.71 1.16 -2.15
C VAL A 164 25.20 0.40 -0.92
N ILE A 165 24.28 -0.28 -0.22
CA ILE A 165 24.56 -1.09 0.96
C ILE A 165 24.75 -2.56 0.57
N HIS A 166 23.90 -3.04 -0.33
CA HIS A 166 23.89 -4.40 -0.82
C HIS A 166 23.30 -4.43 -2.23
N ALA A 167 23.89 -5.21 -3.12
CA ALA A 167 23.33 -5.46 -4.44
C ALA A 167 23.78 -6.84 -4.93
N GLY A 168 22.90 -7.51 -5.68
CA GLY A 168 23.21 -8.79 -6.27
C GLY A 168 22.02 -9.47 -6.92
N SER A 169 22.29 -10.62 -7.54
CA SER A 169 21.30 -11.47 -8.18
C SER A 169 21.44 -12.88 -7.61
N GLY A 170 20.31 -13.53 -7.39
CA GLY A 170 20.28 -14.86 -6.77
C GLY A 170 19.43 -14.89 -5.52
N GLU A 171 19.19 -16.09 -5.02
CA GLU A 171 18.22 -16.30 -3.94
C GLU A 171 18.73 -15.76 -2.60
N GLN A 172 20.03 -15.91 -2.35
CA GLN A 172 20.65 -15.45 -1.11
C GLN A 172 20.68 -13.91 -1.02
N GLU A 173 21.08 -13.24 -2.08
CA GLU A 173 21.12 -11.77 -2.19
C GLU A 173 19.71 -11.18 -2.06
N MET A 174 18.73 -11.81 -2.71
CA MET A 174 17.34 -11.44 -2.63
C MET A 174 16.82 -11.54 -1.19
N ASP A 175 17.07 -12.66 -0.51
CA ASP A 175 16.64 -12.85 0.85
C ASP A 175 17.31 -11.88 1.82
N GLN A 176 18.59 -11.60 1.65
CA GLN A 176 19.31 -10.64 2.47
C GLN A 176 18.76 -9.23 2.32
N ALA A 177 18.53 -8.75 1.09
CA ALA A 177 18.00 -7.42 0.85
C ALA A 177 16.56 -7.26 1.38
N TRP A 178 15.68 -8.25 1.10
CA TRP A 178 14.28 -8.20 1.52
C TRP A 178 14.07 -8.41 3.03
N LYS A 179 15.06 -8.96 3.73
CA LYS A 179 14.93 -9.38 5.12
C LYS A 179 14.48 -8.23 6.05
N LEU A 180 15.14 -7.09 5.95
CA LEU A 180 14.79 -5.92 6.74
C LEU A 180 13.36 -5.46 6.43
N ARG A 181 13.04 -5.26 5.15
CA ARG A 181 11.72 -4.78 4.70
C ARG A 181 10.58 -5.69 5.16
N LYS A 182 10.77 -7.00 5.07
CA LYS A 182 9.79 -8.01 5.52
C LYS A 182 9.56 -8.01 7.04
N GLN A 183 10.54 -7.56 7.83
CA GLN A 183 10.43 -7.51 9.29
C GLN A 183 9.71 -6.27 9.81
N ILE A 184 9.62 -5.17 9.05
CA ILE A 184 9.02 -3.92 9.50
C ILE A 184 7.57 -4.10 9.98
N PRO A 185 6.64 -4.73 9.24
CA PRO A 185 5.26 -4.89 9.72
C PRO A 185 5.16 -5.67 11.04
N TRP A 186 6.02 -6.68 11.22
CA TRP A 186 6.08 -7.46 12.45
C TRP A 186 6.65 -6.67 13.63
N TYR A 187 7.70 -5.88 13.36
CA TYR A 187 8.28 -4.98 14.35
C TYR A 187 7.25 -3.96 14.82
N VAL A 188 6.62 -3.24 13.90
CA VAL A 188 5.62 -2.21 14.19
C VAL A 188 4.46 -2.79 15.01
N LYS A 189 3.91 -3.93 14.60
CA LYS A 189 2.84 -4.62 15.33
C LYS A 189 3.24 -4.99 16.75
N ARG A 190 4.48 -5.43 16.96
CA ARG A 190 4.98 -5.83 18.27
C ARG A 190 5.29 -4.61 19.15
N ALA A 191 5.94 -3.57 18.60
CA ALA A 191 6.32 -2.36 19.32
C ALA A 191 5.10 -1.55 19.77
N ALA A 192 4.09 -1.44 18.94
CA ALA A 192 2.89 -0.64 19.20
C ALA A 192 1.75 -1.42 19.86
N GLY A 193 1.81 -2.74 19.86
CA GLY A 193 0.72 -3.59 20.39
C GLY A 193 -0.63 -3.24 19.76
N ARG A 194 -1.65 -3.00 20.60
CA ARG A 194 -3.00 -2.63 20.15
C ARG A 194 -3.19 -1.13 19.86
N TYR A 195 -2.21 -0.31 20.21
CA TYR A 195 -2.31 1.16 20.13
C TYR A 195 -1.56 1.71 18.91
N HIS A 196 -1.95 1.29 17.73
CA HIS A 196 -1.43 1.83 16.48
C HIS A 196 -2.55 1.96 15.45
N SER A 197 -2.30 2.77 14.42
CA SER A 197 -3.19 2.90 13.28
C SER A 197 -2.38 2.70 11.99
N LEU A 198 -2.51 1.55 11.37
CA LEU A 198 -1.89 1.29 10.08
C LEU A 198 -2.70 1.98 8.99
N GLU A 199 -2.15 3.07 8.44
CA GLU A 199 -2.73 3.77 7.30
C GLU A 199 -2.05 3.35 6.00
N ASP A 200 -2.78 3.50 4.91
CA ASP A 200 -2.48 2.91 3.63
C ASP A 200 -2.81 3.95 2.54
N VAL A 201 -2.00 5.00 2.51
CA VAL A 201 -2.25 6.15 1.64
C VAL A 201 -1.51 6.01 0.31
N VAL A 202 -2.09 6.57 -0.74
CA VAL A 202 -1.42 6.68 -2.03
C VAL A 202 -1.33 8.13 -2.43
N VAL A 203 -0.18 8.53 -2.95
CA VAL A 203 0.02 9.85 -3.54
C VAL A 203 0.57 9.72 -4.96
N PRO A 204 0.31 10.70 -5.84
CA PRO A 204 0.99 10.74 -7.12
C PRO A 204 2.51 10.72 -6.94
N PRO A 205 3.28 10.09 -7.84
CA PRO A 205 4.74 9.98 -7.68
C PRO A 205 5.46 11.31 -7.46
N ALA A 206 4.99 12.38 -8.09
CA ALA A 206 5.53 13.74 -7.91
C ALA A 206 5.30 14.30 -6.49
N ALA A 207 4.37 13.75 -5.72
CA ALA A 207 4.03 14.19 -4.37
C ALA A 207 4.70 13.36 -3.26
N VAL A 208 5.49 12.34 -3.61
CA VAL A 208 6.12 11.45 -2.62
C VAL A 208 7.01 12.23 -1.65
N THR A 209 7.86 13.13 -2.14
CA THR A 209 8.71 13.97 -1.27
C THR A 209 7.88 14.77 -0.28
N ARG A 210 6.79 15.40 -0.75
CA ARG A 210 5.89 16.19 0.10
C ARG A 210 5.23 15.34 1.18
N LEU A 211 4.79 14.12 0.87
CA LEU A 211 4.22 13.21 1.86
C LEU A 211 5.24 12.86 2.94
N VAL A 212 6.47 12.53 2.54
CA VAL A 212 7.55 12.19 3.48
C VAL A 212 7.85 13.34 4.43
N ASP A 213 7.99 14.56 3.90
CA ASP A 213 8.23 15.76 4.70
C ASP A 213 7.05 16.02 5.66
N PHE A 214 5.82 15.89 5.18
CA PHE A 214 4.63 16.07 5.99
C PHE A 214 4.53 15.05 7.14
N VAL A 215 4.85 13.79 6.90
CA VAL A 215 4.91 12.78 7.97
C VAL A 215 5.99 13.13 9.01
N ALA A 216 7.13 13.67 8.57
CA ALA A 216 8.16 14.15 9.50
C ALA A 216 7.68 15.35 10.36
N GLU A 217 6.85 16.23 9.78
CA GLU A 217 6.19 17.31 10.54
C GLU A 217 5.16 16.77 11.53
N LEU A 218 4.34 15.79 11.13
CA LEU A 218 3.36 15.15 12.03
C LEU A 218 4.05 14.51 13.24
N ARG A 219 5.20 13.82 13.04
CA ARG A 219 6.00 13.28 14.15
C ARG A 219 6.34 14.34 15.20
N LYS A 220 6.80 15.51 14.75
CA LYS A 220 7.17 16.63 15.62
C LYS A 220 5.96 17.27 16.30
N ARG A 221 4.88 17.51 15.52
CA ARG A 221 3.68 18.21 16.00
C ARG A 221 2.91 17.42 17.05
N TYR A 222 2.80 16.11 16.85
CA TYR A 222 2.04 15.23 17.74
C TYR A 222 2.89 14.56 18.81
N ASP A 223 4.22 14.72 18.74
CA ASP A 223 5.18 14.01 19.59
C ASP A 223 4.93 12.51 19.63
N LEU A 224 4.74 11.91 18.43
CA LEU A 224 4.42 10.50 18.28
C LEU A 224 5.43 9.80 17.36
N PRO A 225 5.84 8.57 17.69
CA PRO A 225 6.52 7.71 16.74
C PRO A 225 5.54 7.34 15.60
N ILE A 226 5.95 7.62 14.37
CA ILE A 226 5.20 7.25 13.16
C ILE A 226 6.13 6.46 12.27
N ALA A 227 5.88 5.17 12.10
CA ALA A 227 6.61 4.37 11.13
C ALA A 227 6.10 4.69 9.73
N MET A 228 7.04 4.86 8.76
CA MET A 228 6.69 5.07 7.36
C MET A 228 7.50 4.11 6.48
N PHE A 229 6.80 3.30 5.71
CA PHE A 229 7.36 2.36 4.77
C PHE A 229 6.32 2.06 3.68
N GLY A 230 6.71 1.48 2.57
CA GLY A 230 5.73 1.12 1.55
C GLY A 230 6.30 0.99 0.15
N HIS A 231 5.40 0.92 -0.81
CA HIS A 231 5.64 0.69 -2.22
C HIS A 231 5.85 2.03 -2.94
N ALA A 232 7.04 2.62 -2.77
CA ALA A 232 7.32 3.95 -3.34
C ALA A 232 7.21 3.98 -4.87
N GLY A 233 7.39 2.83 -5.50
CA GLY A 233 7.28 2.69 -6.95
C GLY A 233 5.90 3.06 -7.51
N ASP A 234 4.83 2.85 -6.78
CA ASP A 234 3.46 3.20 -7.16
C ASP A 234 2.82 4.28 -6.27
N GLY A 235 3.60 4.82 -5.32
CA GLY A 235 3.17 5.90 -4.43
C GLY A 235 2.36 5.43 -3.23
N ASN A 236 2.29 4.14 -2.96
CA ASN A 236 1.55 3.57 -1.83
C ASN A 236 2.44 3.47 -0.58
N PHE A 237 2.04 4.15 0.48
CA PHE A 237 2.77 4.21 1.74
C PHE A 237 1.93 3.78 2.93
N HIS A 238 2.55 2.96 3.78
CA HIS A 238 2.02 2.61 5.08
C HIS A 238 2.56 3.60 6.12
N VAL A 239 1.68 4.45 6.60
CA VAL A 239 1.96 5.44 7.64
C VAL A 239 1.34 4.94 8.93
N THR A 240 2.16 4.62 9.93
CA THR A 240 1.68 3.95 11.15
C THR A 240 2.03 4.77 12.40
N PRO A 241 1.14 5.67 12.83
CA PRO A 241 1.27 6.29 14.15
C PRO A 241 1.14 5.26 15.25
N MET A 242 2.03 5.33 16.22
CA MET A 242 2.09 4.42 17.37
C MET A 242 1.97 5.22 18.67
N LYS A 243 1.20 4.72 19.63
CA LYS A 243 1.09 5.34 20.94
C LYS A 243 2.38 5.10 21.73
N PRO A 244 3.09 6.14 22.18
CA PRO A 244 4.22 5.95 23.09
C PRO A 244 3.75 5.41 24.45
N GLU A 245 4.62 4.69 25.14
CA GLU A 245 4.30 4.13 26.46
C GLU A 245 3.90 5.22 27.48
N SER A 246 4.53 6.40 27.39
CA SER A 246 4.27 7.56 28.25
C SER A 246 2.88 8.18 28.06
N ALA A 247 2.23 7.98 26.90
CA ALA A 247 0.93 8.59 26.62
C ALA A 247 -0.22 7.81 27.27
N ARG A 248 -1.25 8.53 27.74
CA ARG A 248 -2.44 7.92 28.34
C ARG A 248 -3.28 7.21 27.28
N ALA A 249 -3.82 6.06 27.62
CA ALA A 249 -4.67 5.27 26.71
C ALA A 249 -5.96 6.00 26.35
N GLU A 250 -6.52 6.77 27.27
CA GLU A 250 -7.78 7.49 27.15
C GLU A 250 -7.71 8.64 26.13
N SER A 251 -6.55 9.30 25.98
CA SER A 251 -6.36 10.40 25.04
C SER A 251 -6.08 9.91 23.61
N TRP A 252 -5.67 8.65 23.45
CA TRP A 252 -5.27 8.09 22.16
C TRP A 252 -6.31 8.17 21.05
N PRO A 253 -7.59 7.81 21.29
CA PRO A 253 -8.61 7.88 20.23
C PRO A 253 -8.80 9.28 19.63
N THR A 254 -8.78 10.31 20.47
CA THR A 254 -8.95 11.71 20.01
C THR A 254 -7.68 12.20 19.29
N GLN A 255 -6.51 11.88 19.83
CA GLN A 255 -5.23 12.30 19.26
C GLN A 255 -5.00 11.67 17.89
N ILE A 256 -5.27 10.36 17.76
CA ILE A 256 -5.11 9.65 16.49
C ILE A 256 -6.13 10.12 15.45
N ASP A 257 -7.38 10.39 15.82
CA ASP A 257 -8.39 10.89 14.88
C ASP A 257 -7.99 12.25 14.29
N ALA A 258 -7.50 13.16 15.11
CA ALA A 258 -7.00 14.46 14.68
C ALA A 258 -5.82 14.32 13.70
N LEU A 259 -4.83 13.49 14.04
CA LEU A 259 -3.67 13.21 13.19
C LEU A 259 -4.09 12.63 11.84
N LEU A 260 -5.00 11.64 11.83
CA LEU A 260 -5.44 10.98 10.61
C LEU A 260 -6.22 11.94 9.69
N ARG A 261 -7.03 12.84 10.25
CA ARG A 261 -7.71 13.88 9.44
C ARG A 261 -6.72 14.84 8.79
N GLU A 262 -5.63 15.20 9.47
CA GLU A 262 -4.56 16.01 8.88
C GLU A 262 -3.83 15.24 7.78
N LEU A 263 -3.44 14.00 8.03
CA LEU A 263 -2.79 13.13 7.05
C LEU A 263 -3.64 12.96 5.78
N TYR A 264 -4.91 12.63 5.95
CA TYR A 264 -5.81 12.41 4.82
C TYR A 264 -6.09 13.69 4.04
N ARG A 265 -6.22 14.83 4.73
CA ARG A 265 -6.39 16.12 4.06
C ARG A 265 -5.17 16.48 3.19
N GLU A 266 -3.97 16.25 3.70
CA GLU A 266 -2.74 16.44 2.93
C GLU A 266 -2.68 15.51 1.71
N VAL A 267 -2.95 14.22 1.92
CA VAL A 267 -2.96 13.20 0.86
C VAL A 267 -3.96 13.56 -0.26
N ILE A 268 -5.20 13.89 0.09
CA ILE A 268 -6.23 14.30 -0.89
C ILE A 268 -5.83 15.62 -1.57
N GLY A 269 -5.28 16.58 -0.81
CA GLY A 269 -4.84 17.88 -1.33
C GLY A 269 -3.76 17.79 -2.41
N VAL A 270 -2.97 16.70 -2.41
CA VAL A 270 -1.98 16.44 -3.48
C VAL A 270 -2.51 15.50 -4.57
N GLY A 271 -3.80 15.19 -4.59
CA GLY A 271 -4.43 14.30 -5.57
C GLY A 271 -4.27 12.81 -5.26
N GLY A 272 -4.03 12.47 -3.99
CA GLY A 272 -3.92 11.09 -3.52
C GLY A 272 -5.23 10.46 -3.05
N THR A 273 -5.14 9.31 -2.39
CA THR A 273 -6.27 8.58 -1.80
C THR A 273 -5.92 7.97 -0.45
N ILE A 274 -6.93 7.78 0.40
CA ILE A 274 -6.78 7.32 1.79
C ILE A 274 -6.65 5.80 1.95
N SER A 275 -6.79 5.04 0.87
CA SER A 275 -6.50 3.60 0.86
C SER A 275 -6.04 3.15 -0.52
N GLY A 276 -4.84 2.56 -0.57
CA GLY A 276 -4.22 2.00 -1.78
C GLY A 276 -4.60 0.55 -2.02
N GLU A 277 -4.46 -0.29 -0.99
CA GLU A 277 -4.65 -1.73 -1.13
C GLU A 277 -5.43 -2.38 0.04
N HIS A 278 -5.46 -1.76 1.23
CA HIS A 278 -6.11 -2.36 2.40
C HIS A 278 -7.63 -2.22 2.39
N GLY A 279 -8.17 -1.36 1.53
CA GLY A 279 -9.58 -1.04 1.48
C GLY A 279 -10.03 -0.08 2.60
N ILE A 280 -11.28 0.32 2.53
CA ILE A 280 -11.91 1.20 3.51
C ILE A 280 -12.26 0.42 4.79
N GLY A 281 -12.77 -0.79 4.62
CA GLY A 281 -13.22 -1.63 5.73
C GLY A 281 -14.25 -0.92 6.60
N ARG A 282 -14.24 -1.24 7.88
CA ARG A 282 -15.03 -0.52 8.92
C ARG A 282 -14.26 0.66 9.51
N LYS A 283 -12.93 0.60 9.44
CA LYS A 283 -12.04 1.56 10.10
C LYS A 283 -12.13 2.96 9.49
N ARG A 284 -12.21 3.05 8.16
CA ARG A 284 -12.11 4.31 7.41
C ARG A 284 -13.47 4.86 6.96
N VAL A 285 -14.56 4.12 7.18
CA VAL A 285 -15.93 4.55 6.79
C VAL A 285 -16.25 5.95 7.29
N LYS A 286 -15.92 6.24 8.54
CA LYS A 286 -16.18 7.55 9.16
C LYS A 286 -15.46 8.74 8.51
N TYR A 287 -14.44 8.47 7.71
CA TYR A 287 -13.67 9.51 7.00
C TYR A 287 -14.17 9.74 5.57
N LEU A 288 -14.94 8.82 5.00
CA LEU A 288 -15.35 8.93 3.59
C LEU A 288 -16.12 10.23 3.30
N ALA A 289 -17.00 10.65 4.20
CA ALA A 289 -17.79 11.87 4.03
C ALA A 289 -16.94 13.14 3.97
N ASP A 290 -15.74 13.11 4.56
CA ASP A 290 -14.82 14.24 4.57
C ASP A 290 -13.90 14.30 3.33
N PHE A 291 -13.72 13.15 2.64
CA PHE A 291 -12.66 12.99 1.63
C PHE A 291 -13.14 12.37 0.30
N VAL A 292 -14.43 12.13 0.16
CA VAL A 292 -15.05 11.64 -1.08
C VAL A 292 -16.24 12.53 -1.42
N GLU A 293 -16.34 12.92 -2.70
CA GLU A 293 -17.40 13.80 -3.17
C GLU A 293 -18.80 13.21 -2.86
N PRO A 294 -19.77 14.04 -2.43
CA PRO A 294 -21.10 13.60 -2.05
C PRO A 294 -21.83 12.82 -3.16
N GLU A 295 -21.65 13.22 -4.42
CA GLU A 295 -22.22 12.57 -5.60
C GLU A 295 -21.65 11.18 -5.80
N GLN A 296 -20.35 11.00 -5.58
CA GLN A 296 -19.68 9.71 -5.64
C GLN A 296 -20.19 8.78 -4.51
N LEU A 297 -20.31 9.28 -3.29
CA LEU A 297 -20.87 8.52 -2.16
C LEU A 297 -22.33 8.13 -2.42
N SER A 298 -23.13 9.05 -2.96
CA SER A 298 -24.52 8.79 -3.34
C SER A 298 -24.63 7.67 -4.38
N THR A 299 -23.75 7.71 -5.39
CA THR A 299 -23.70 6.67 -6.44
C THR A 299 -23.29 5.31 -5.87
N MET A 300 -22.29 5.25 -4.99
CA MET A 300 -21.89 4.01 -4.32
C MET A 300 -23.06 3.44 -3.47
N ARG A 301 -23.81 4.29 -2.75
CA ARG A 301 -24.99 3.88 -2.00
C ARG A 301 -26.10 3.35 -2.91
N ALA A 302 -26.33 3.98 -4.06
CA ALA A 302 -27.32 3.52 -5.04
C ALA A 302 -26.97 2.12 -5.57
N ILE A 303 -25.69 1.87 -5.93
CA ILE A 303 -25.19 0.56 -6.36
C ILE A 303 -25.39 -0.49 -5.24
N LYS A 304 -24.95 -0.17 -4.03
CA LYS A 304 -25.13 -1.06 -2.86
C LYS A 304 -26.60 -1.41 -2.64
N ASN A 305 -27.49 -0.42 -2.71
CA ASN A 305 -28.93 -0.62 -2.50
C ASN A 305 -29.58 -1.44 -3.61
N ALA A 306 -29.13 -1.27 -4.85
CA ALA A 306 -29.64 -2.04 -5.99
C ALA A 306 -29.23 -3.51 -5.93
N LEU A 307 -28.00 -3.81 -5.51
CA LEU A 307 -27.47 -5.17 -5.45
C LEU A 307 -27.78 -5.87 -4.13
N ASP A 308 -27.81 -5.16 -3.01
CA ASP A 308 -28.08 -5.69 -1.66
C ASP A 308 -29.17 -4.86 -0.96
N PRO A 309 -30.43 -4.98 -1.40
CA PRO A 309 -31.54 -4.19 -0.85
C PRO A 309 -31.79 -4.43 0.63
N ASN A 310 -31.46 -5.61 1.14
CA ASN A 310 -31.65 -5.99 2.54
C ASN A 310 -30.44 -5.70 3.43
N GLY A 311 -29.30 -5.24 2.87
CA GLY A 311 -28.08 -4.89 3.60
C GLY A 311 -27.41 -6.06 4.33
N VAL A 312 -27.52 -7.28 3.79
CA VAL A 312 -26.99 -8.51 4.41
C VAL A 312 -25.51 -8.70 4.24
N LEU A 313 -24.91 -8.13 3.17
CA LEU A 313 -23.49 -8.31 2.85
C LEU A 313 -22.62 -7.23 3.53
N ASN A 314 -21.79 -7.64 4.46
CA ASN A 314 -20.78 -6.82 5.16
C ASN A 314 -21.31 -5.43 5.59
N PRO A 315 -22.37 -5.34 6.42
CA PRO A 315 -22.92 -4.06 6.86
C PRO A 315 -21.85 -3.23 7.60
N GLY A 316 -21.73 -1.93 7.26
CA GLY A 316 -20.74 -1.03 7.84
C GLY A 316 -19.33 -1.18 7.30
N VAL A 317 -19.15 -1.93 6.20
CA VAL A 317 -17.92 -2.00 5.42
C VAL A 317 -18.08 -1.17 4.15
N VAL A 318 -17.09 -0.39 3.78
CA VAL A 318 -17.07 0.60 2.69
C VAL A 318 -18.03 1.77 2.93
N LEU A 319 -19.27 1.48 3.27
CA LEU A 319 -20.33 2.46 3.55
C LEU A 319 -20.90 2.22 4.95
N GLU A 320 -21.42 3.28 5.56
CA GLU A 320 -22.13 3.16 6.82
C GLU A 320 -23.31 2.18 6.71
N ALA A 321 -23.53 1.40 7.77
CA ALA A 321 -24.68 0.55 7.84
C ALA A 321 -25.96 1.39 7.79
N ARG A 322 -27.01 0.86 7.15
CA ARG A 322 -28.33 1.50 7.19
C ARG A 322 -28.79 1.56 8.63
N THR A 323 -29.13 2.75 9.10
CA THR A 323 -29.93 2.89 10.33
C THR A 323 -31.35 2.47 10.00
N GLU A 324 -31.77 1.30 10.50
CA GLU A 324 -33.20 0.98 10.48
C GLU A 324 -33.91 2.01 11.37
N PRO A 325 -34.94 2.70 10.89
CA PRO A 325 -35.77 3.51 11.77
C PRO A 325 -36.50 2.56 12.75
N GLY A 326 -36.00 2.50 14.01
CA GLY A 326 -36.72 1.81 15.10
C GLY A 326 -36.01 0.68 15.85
N ARG A 327 -34.72 0.35 15.57
CA ARG A 327 -33.92 -0.51 16.46
C ARG A 327 -32.91 0.32 17.24
N ASN A 328 -33.34 0.82 18.40
CA ASN A 328 -32.41 1.24 19.45
C ASN A 328 -31.80 -0.03 20.05
N HIS A 329 -30.47 -0.16 19.95
CA HIS A 329 -29.66 -1.15 20.68
C HIS A 329 -29.23 -0.58 22.02
#